data_9d8f8e46153ca675de999c533b4e9bcb
#
_entry.id   9d8f8e46153ca675de999c533b4e9bcb
#
_cell.length_a   1.000
_cell.length_b   1.000
_cell.length_c   1.000
_cell.angle_alpha   90.00
_cell.angle_beta   90.00
_cell.angle_gamma   90.00
#
_symmetry.space_group_name_H-M   'P 1'
#
loop_
_entity.id
_entity.type
_entity.pdbx_description
1 polymer ?
#
loop_
_entity_poly.entity_id
_entity_poly.type
_entity_poly.pdbx_seq_one_letter_code
_entity_poly.pdbx_strand_id
1 'polypeptide(L)'
;MCPFRGFAPRSHSHFGIPLWVVRRRLLYTLVALVAAGLVIWLVEPLHTALGHVLHGDVDALQAQLQSLGVWGGFVVVALILAHAVIFFPAEIVNATAGLAFGFWVAFPIVLVSWVVSGLLAYWLGRIAGRPLAVRLAGEKRVASAEGLIDRSGAPALLLSRLVPFVPFSLVGYLAGAARVPVWRYTWTTAVGVLPITAAATYLGHALDDLSASDPLLWVAVGVIVILALLTVHSARRLKRSAR
;
A
#
# COMPACT_ATOMS: atom_id res chain seq x y z
N MET A 1 -26.06 -15.70 54.64
CA MET A 1 -24.81 -16.40 54.36
C MET A 1 -24.91 -16.99 52.97
N CYS A 2 -24.46 -16.28 51.92
CA CYS A 2 -24.33 -16.81 50.56
C CYS A 2 -22.83 -16.98 50.24
N PRO A 3 -22.38 -18.16 49.78
CA PRO A 3 -20.98 -18.34 49.45
C PRO A 3 -20.68 -17.76 48.05
N PHE A 4 -19.71 -16.88 47.99
CA PHE A 4 -19.05 -16.43 46.77
C PHE A 4 -18.48 -17.59 45.98
N ARG A 5 -19.06 -17.89 44.80
CA ARG A 5 -18.42 -18.80 43.81
C ARG A 5 -17.27 -18.06 43.14
N GLY A 6 -16.07 -18.57 43.38
CA GLY A 6 -14.84 -18.09 42.78
C GLY A 6 -14.90 -18.14 41.24
N PHE A 7 -14.57 -17.01 40.63
CA PHE A 7 -14.29 -16.90 39.21
C PHE A 7 -12.92 -17.53 38.95
N ALA A 8 -12.92 -18.73 38.38
CA ALA A 8 -11.71 -19.37 37.90
C ALA A 8 -11.20 -18.56 36.66
N PRO A 9 -9.92 -18.20 36.58
CA PRO A 9 -9.38 -17.56 35.41
C PRO A 9 -9.45 -18.58 34.26
N ARG A 10 -10.12 -18.19 33.14
CA ARG A 10 -10.08 -18.94 31.90
C ARG A 10 -8.63 -19.04 31.45
N SER A 11 -8.07 -20.23 31.52
CA SER A 11 -6.80 -20.57 30.92
C SER A 11 -6.93 -20.26 29.40
N HIS A 12 -6.25 -19.21 28.93
CA HIS A 12 -6.02 -19.03 27.50
C HIS A 12 -5.18 -20.22 27.03
N SER A 13 -5.86 -21.24 26.50
CA SER A 13 -5.20 -22.29 25.74
C SER A 13 -4.53 -21.60 24.54
N HIS A 14 -3.21 -21.43 24.61
CA HIS A 14 -2.37 -21.14 23.48
C HIS A 14 -2.54 -22.28 22.48
N PHE A 15 -3.48 -22.10 21.55
CA PHE A 15 -3.53 -22.90 20.34
C PHE A 15 -2.31 -22.48 19.50
N GLY A 16 -1.16 -23.03 19.88
CA GLY A 16 0.09 -22.89 19.13
C GLY A 16 -0.13 -23.46 17.74
N ILE A 17 -0.20 -22.60 16.72
CA ILE A 17 -0.19 -23.05 15.33
C ILE A 17 1.06 -23.92 15.17
N PRO A 18 0.95 -25.18 14.75
CA PRO A 18 2.10 -26.07 14.70
C PRO A 18 3.15 -25.50 13.75
N LEU A 19 4.42 -25.54 14.16
CA LEU A 19 5.56 -24.94 13.44
C LEU A 19 5.64 -25.36 11.95
N TRP A 20 5.20 -26.58 11.63
CA TRP A 20 5.16 -27.06 10.24
C TRP A 20 4.14 -26.29 9.38
N VAL A 21 3.01 -25.83 9.93
CA VAL A 21 2.01 -25.00 9.23
C VAL A 21 2.60 -23.62 8.94
N VAL A 22 3.28 -23.02 9.91
CA VAL A 22 3.95 -21.73 9.74
C VAL A 22 5.06 -21.83 8.69
N ARG A 23 5.89 -22.88 8.77
CA ARG A 23 6.99 -23.15 7.81
C ARG A 23 6.45 -23.34 6.39
N ARG A 24 5.37 -24.11 6.22
CA ARG A 24 4.73 -24.35 4.92
C ARG A 24 4.15 -23.05 4.33
N ARG A 25 3.47 -22.24 5.15
CA ARG A 25 2.93 -20.94 4.71
C ARG A 25 4.04 -19.98 4.30
N LEU A 26 5.11 -19.88 5.08
CA LEU A 26 6.27 -19.06 4.76
C LEU A 26 6.94 -19.52 3.45
N LEU A 27 7.03 -20.82 3.22
CA LEU A 27 7.58 -21.37 1.98
C LEU A 27 6.73 -20.96 0.76
N TYR A 28 5.41 -21.10 0.83
CA TYR A 28 4.52 -20.66 -0.26
C TYR A 28 4.61 -19.15 -0.52
N THR A 29 4.69 -18.35 0.54
CA THR A 29 4.88 -16.91 0.39
C THR A 29 6.21 -16.60 -0.31
N LEU A 30 7.29 -17.25 0.13
CA LEU A 30 8.61 -17.08 -0.48
C LEU A 30 8.61 -17.51 -1.95
N VAL A 31 8.02 -18.66 -2.27
CA VAL A 31 7.90 -19.14 -3.67
C VAL A 31 7.10 -18.14 -4.51
N ALA A 32 5.98 -17.62 -3.99
CA ALA A 32 5.19 -16.61 -4.69
C ALA A 32 5.98 -15.31 -4.94
N LEU A 33 6.77 -14.86 -3.95
CA LEU A 33 7.63 -13.68 -4.09
C LEU A 33 8.75 -13.89 -5.12
N VAL A 34 9.39 -15.05 -5.08
CA VAL A 34 10.43 -15.41 -6.05
C VAL A 34 9.83 -15.52 -7.46
N ALA A 35 8.67 -16.14 -7.61
CA ALA A 35 7.99 -16.24 -8.90
C ALA A 35 7.60 -14.86 -9.45
N ALA A 36 7.08 -13.96 -8.61
CA ALA A 36 6.76 -12.59 -9.00
C ALA A 36 8.03 -11.82 -9.43
N GLY A 37 9.11 -11.93 -8.68
CA GLY A 37 10.41 -11.34 -9.04
C GLY A 37 10.95 -11.88 -10.36
N LEU A 38 10.82 -13.18 -10.57
CA LEU A 38 11.23 -13.84 -11.84
C LEU A 38 10.40 -13.35 -13.02
N VAL A 39 9.08 -13.21 -12.86
CA VAL A 39 8.20 -12.66 -13.91
C VAL A 39 8.60 -11.23 -14.26
N ILE A 40 8.85 -10.37 -13.27
CA ILE A 40 9.32 -9.00 -13.51
C ILE A 40 10.66 -9.02 -14.27
N TRP A 41 11.56 -9.90 -13.91
CA TRP A 41 12.88 -9.99 -14.54
C TRP A 41 12.84 -10.57 -15.95
N LEU A 42 11.97 -11.56 -16.22
CA LEU A 42 11.84 -12.22 -17.52
C LEU A 42 11.05 -11.41 -18.55
N VAL A 43 10.16 -10.53 -18.09
CA VAL A 43 9.31 -9.71 -18.96
C VAL A 43 10.01 -8.38 -19.22
N GLU A 44 10.64 -8.24 -20.38
CA GLU A 44 11.44 -7.06 -20.74
C GLU A 44 10.76 -5.72 -20.48
N PRO A 45 9.49 -5.48 -20.86
CA PRO A 45 8.83 -4.21 -20.55
C PRO A 45 8.67 -3.93 -19.05
N LEU A 46 8.60 -4.94 -18.20
CA LEU A 46 8.44 -4.76 -16.76
C LEU A 46 9.76 -4.40 -16.06
N HIS A 47 10.84 -5.10 -16.38
CA HIS A 47 12.12 -4.79 -15.73
C HIS A 47 12.70 -3.46 -16.21
N THR A 48 12.54 -3.09 -17.50
CA THR A 48 12.94 -1.77 -17.99
C THR A 48 12.12 -0.66 -17.37
N ALA A 49 10.78 -0.80 -17.30
CA ALA A 49 9.92 0.17 -16.64
C ALA A 49 10.26 0.33 -15.15
N LEU A 50 10.51 -0.78 -14.44
CA LEU A 50 10.95 -0.73 -13.05
C LEU A 50 12.31 -0.02 -12.93
N GLY A 51 13.23 -0.25 -13.86
CA GLY A 51 14.51 0.44 -13.95
C GLY A 51 14.32 1.97 -14.06
N HIS A 52 13.48 2.44 -14.97
CA HIS A 52 13.16 3.87 -15.13
C HIS A 52 12.56 4.47 -13.83
N VAL A 53 11.63 3.74 -13.18
CA VAL A 53 11.06 4.18 -11.89
C VAL A 53 12.11 4.31 -10.80
N LEU A 54 13.01 3.34 -10.68
CA LEU A 54 14.06 3.34 -9.64
C LEU A 54 15.09 4.46 -9.86
N HIS A 55 15.36 4.84 -11.11
CA HIS A 55 16.25 5.94 -11.45
C HIS A 55 15.53 7.30 -11.50
N GLY A 56 14.20 7.33 -11.38
CA GLY A 56 13.39 8.55 -11.47
C GLY A 56 13.30 9.12 -12.88
N ASP A 57 13.55 8.30 -13.91
CA ASP A 57 13.54 8.69 -15.32
C ASP A 57 12.08 8.67 -15.85
N VAL A 58 11.39 9.80 -15.65
CA VAL A 58 9.98 9.98 -16.03
C VAL A 58 9.82 9.98 -17.54
N ASP A 59 10.72 10.61 -18.28
CA ASP A 59 10.64 10.76 -19.74
C ASP A 59 10.80 9.39 -20.43
N ALA A 60 11.77 8.60 -20.01
CA ALA A 60 11.98 7.25 -20.54
C ALA A 60 10.79 6.32 -20.21
N LEU A 61 10.24 6.41 -18.97
CA LEU A 61 9.06 5.64 -18.60
C LEU A 61 7.83 6.07 -19.41
N GLN A 62 7.61 7.37 -19.63
CA GLN A 62 6.52 7.88 -20.45
C GLN A 62 6.63 7.36 -21.89
N ALA A 63 7.80 7.52 -22.52
CA ALA A 63 8.03 7.08 -23.89
C ALA A 63 7.79 5.55 -24.02
N GLN A 64 8.25 4.78 -23.04
CA GLN A 64 8.01 3.34 -23.01
C GLN A 64 6.51 3.01 -22.91
N LEU A 65 5.77 3.64 -21.99
CA LEU A 65 4.34 3.39 -21.80
C LEU A 65 3.55 3.76 -23.06
N GLN A 66 3.87 4.89 -23.69
CA GLN A 66 3.23 5.34 -24.94
C GLN A 66 3.51 4.40 -26.10
N SER A 67 4.77 3.93 -26.26
CA SER A 67 5.15 2.99 -27.33
C SER A 67 4.43 1.65 -27.24
N LEU A 68 4.07 1.22 -26.02
CA LEU A 68 3.32 -0.02 -25.76
C LEU A 68 1.81 0.15 -25.96
N GLY A 69 1.29 1.39 -26.08
CA GLY A 69 -0.13 1.66 -26.23
C GLY A 69 -0.97 1.03 -25.11
N VAL A 70 -1.96 0.21 -25.46
CA VAL A 70 -2.82 -0.46 -24.47
C VAL A 70 -2.02 -1.35 -23.49
N TRP A 71 -0.94 -1.99 -23.95
CA TRP A 71 -0.07 -2.81 -23.11
C TRP A 71 0.68 -1.97 -22.05
N GLY A 72 0.91 -0.70 -22.31
CA GLY A 72 1.47 0.23 -21.31
C GLY A 72 0.61 0.33 -20.05
N GLY A 73 -0.72 0.27 -20.20
CA GLY A 73 -1.64 0.19 -19.06
C GLY A 73 -1.42 -1.06 -18.21
N PHE A 74 -1.16 -2.22 -18.83
CA PHE A 74 -0.83 -3.45 -18.10
C PHE A 74 0.53 -3.36 -17.39
N VAL A 75 1.50 -2.64 -17.96
CA VAL A 75 2.79 -2.36 -17.30
C VAL A 75 2.56 -1.52 -16.05
N VAL A 76 1.73 -0.47 -16.10
CA VAL A 76 1.35 0.34 -14.93
C VAL A 76 0.71 -0.53 -13.85
N VAL A 77 -0.28 -1.37 -14.22
CA VAL A 77 -0.92 -2.31 -13.29
C VAL A 77 0.13 -3.21 -12.64
N ALA A 78 1.01 -3.82 -13.44
CA ALA A 78 2.04 -4.75 -12.95
C ALA A 78 3.04 -4.06 -12.01
N LEU A 79 3.47 -2.83 -12.31
CA LEU A 79 4.33 -2.03 -11.43
C LEU A 79 3.64 -1.76 -10.09
N ILE A 80 2.39 -1.31 -10.10
CA ILE A 80 1.65 -1.04 -8.85
C ILE A 80 1.42 -2.34 -8.06
N LEU A 81 1.19 -3.48 -8.71
CA LEU A 81 1.12 -4.77 -8.04
C LEU A 81 2.48 -5.18 -7.45
N ALA A 82 3.56 -4.93 -8.18
CA ALA A 82 4.92 -5.19 -7.69
C ALA A 82 5.23 -4.39 -6.41
N HIS A 83 4.64 -3.19 -6.24
CA HIS A 83 4.78 -2.40 -5.02
C HIS A 83 4.22 -3.11 -3.76
N ALA A 84 3.37 -4.12 -3.89
CA ALA A 84 2.99 -4.95 -2.76
C ALA A 84 4.20 -5.67 -2.13
N VAL A 85 5.29 -5.85 -2.90
CA VAL A 85 6.47 -6.63 -2.52
C VAL A 85 7.74 -5.80 -2.55
N ILE A 86 7.93 -5.00 -3.60
CA ILE A 86 9.11 -4.18 -3.84
C ILE A 86 8.77 -2.74 -3.47
N PHE A 87 9.58 -2.14 -2.60
CA PHE A 87 9.38 -0.75 -2.22
C PHE A 87 10.11 0.19 -3.20
N PHE A 88 9.35 1.06 -3.87
CA PHE A 88 9.84 2.12 -4.75
C PHE A 88 8.90 3.34 -4.70
N PRO A 89 9.34 4.53 -5.20
CA PRO A 89 8.48 5.72 -5.25
C PRO A 89 7.34 5.55 -6.26
N ALA A 90 6.21 5.05 -5.82
CA ALA A 90 5.08 4.71 -6.69
C ALA A 90 4.33 5.94 -7.22
N GLU A 91 4.54 7.10 -6.62
CA GLU A 91 4.05 8.40 -7.12
C GLU A 91 4.58 8.72 -8.51
N ILE A 92 5.81 8.29 -8.84
CA ILE A 92 6.38 8.37 -10.18
C ILE A 92 5.50 7.61 -11.18
N VAL A 93 5.10 6.38 -10.84
CA VAL A 93 4.22 5.56 -11.70
C VAL A 93 2.85 6.22 -11.87
N ASN A 94 2.28 6.77 -10.79
CA ASN A 94 0.98 7.46 -10.83
C ASN A 94 1.03 8.69 -11.75
N ALA A 95 2.07 9.54 -11.58
CA ALA A 95 2.24 10.75 -12.40
C ALA A 95 2.55 10.40 -13.86
N THR A 96 3.47 9.46 -14.11
CA THR A 96 3.82 9.07 -15.49
C THR A 96 2.64 8.41 -16.20
N ALA A 97 1.80 7.64 -15.51
CA ALA A 97 0.57 7.12 -16.11
C ALA A 97 -0.37 8.25 -16.52
N GLY A 98 -0.53 9.29 -15.68
CA GLY A 98 -1.31 10.49 -16.01
C GLY A 98 -0.77 11.23 -17.21
N LEU A 99 0.55 11.39 -17.30
CA LEU A 99 1.28 12.02 -18.40
C LEU A 99 1.16 11.20 -19.70
N ALA A 100 1.24 9.87 -19.62
CA ALA A 100 1.24 8.99 -20.79
C ALA A 100 -0.15 8.75 -21.39
N PHE A 101 -1.20 8.66 -20.56
CA PHE A 101 -2.54 8.24 -20.98
C PHE A 101 -3.62 9.28 -20.69
N GLY A 102 -3.28 10.40 -20.08
CA GLY A 102 -4.22 11.41 -19.61
C GLY A 102 -4.97 10.97 -18.32
N PHE A 103 -5.50 11.96 -17.59
CA PHE A 103 -6.12 11.74 -16.29
C PHE A 103 -7.29 10.72 -16.32
N TRP A 104 -8.22 10.90 -17.26
CA TRP A 104 -9.47 10.11 -17.28
C TRP A 104 -9.28 8.63 -17.57
N VAL A 105 -8.20 8.27 -18.28
CA VAL A 105 -7.83 6.87 -18.55
C VAL A 105 -6.94 6.33 -17.43
N ALA A 106 -5.92 7.09 -17.04
CA ALA A 106 -4.93 6.64 -16.07
C ALA A 106 -5.50 6.49 -14.65
N PHE A 107 -6.31 7.46 -14.20
CA PHE A 107 -6.81 7.48 -12.83
C PHE A 107 -7.59 6.21 -12.43
N PRO A 108 -8.60 5.74 -13.18
CA PRO A 108 -9.30 4.50 -12.82
C PRO A 108 -8.38 3.28 -12.85
N ILE A 109 -7.46 3.18 -13.82
CA ILE A 109 -6.49 2.08 -13.90
C ILE A 109 -5.61 2.06 -12.65
N VAL A 110 -5.03 3.21 -12.30
CA VAL A 110 -4.15 3.36 -11.15
C VAL A 110 -4.89 3.09 -9.84
N LEU A 111 -6.11 3.65 -9.67
CA LEU A 111 -6.91 3.47 -8.46
C LEU A 111 -7.27 1.99 -8.23
N VAL A 112 -7.76 1.31 -9.27
CA VAL A 112 -8.08 -0.12 -9.18
C VAL A 112 -6.83 -0.94 -8.89
N SER A 113 -5.70 -0.61 -9.53
CA SER A 113 -4.42 -1.28 -9.30
C SER A 113 -3.95 -1.14 -7.85
N TRP A 114 -4.12 0.03 -7.23
CA TRP A 114 -3.81 0.23 -5.81
C TRP A 114 -4.70 -0.61 -4.89
N VAL A 115 -6.00 -0.71 -5.18
CA VAL A 115 -6.90 -1.56 -4.39
C VAL A 115 -6.50 -3.03 -4.51
N VAL A 116 -6.20 -3.50 -5.72
CA VAL A 116 -5.77 -4.89 -5.96
C VAL A 116 -4.41 -5.17 -5.31
N SER A 117 -3.44 -4.24 -5.43
CA SER A 117 -2.14 -4.32 -4.77
C SER A 117 -2.28 -4.40 -3.24
N GLY A 118 -3.19 -3.58 -2.68
CA GLY A 118 -3.52 -3.63 -1.26
C GLY A 118 -4.12 -4.98 -0.84
N LEU A 119 -5.03 -5.53 -1.64
CA LEU A 119 -5.61 -6.86 -1.41
C LEU A 119 -4.56 -7.96 -1.50
N LEU A 120 -3.62 -7.86 -2.45
CA LEU A 120 -2.49 -8.78 -2.54
C LEU A 120 -1.66 -8.76 -1.25
N ALA A 121 -1.27 -7.58 -0.78
CA ALA A 121 -0.56 -7.42 0.48
C ALA A 121 -1.37 -7.95 1.68
N TYR A 122 -2.68 -7.70 1.71
CA TYR A 122 -3.58 -8.21 2.73
C TYR A 122 -3.59 -9.75 2.74
N TRP A 123 -3.75 -10.40 1.59
CA TRP A 123 -3.79 -11.86 1.52
C TRP A 123 -2.43 -12.48 1.86
N LEU A 124 -1.32 -11.86 1.44
CA LEU A 124 0.02 -12.28 1.86
C LEU A 124 0.15 -12.22 3.39
N GLY A 125 -0.29 -11.13 4.01
CA GLY A 125 -0.32 -11.00 5.48
C GLY A 125 -1.23 -12.02 6.16
N ARG A 126 -2.38 -12.33 5.56
CA ARG A 126 -3.33 -13.32 6.10
C ARG A 126 -2.80 -14.75 6.02
N ILE A 127 -2.06 -15.09 4.97
CA ILE A 127 -1.45 -16.42 4.76
C ILE A 127 -0.20 -16.57 5.63
N ALA A 128 0.70 -15.60 5.57
CA ALA A 128 1.96 -15.63 6.31
C ALA A 128 1.79 -15.36 7.81
N GLY A 129 0.73 -14.64 8.17
CA GLY A 129 0.34 -14.34 9.53
C GLY A 129 1.27 -13.36 10.25
N ARG A 130 1.05 -13.22 11.56
CA ARG A 130 1.79 -12.33 12.46
C ARG A 130 3.33 -12.49 12.41
N PRO A 131 3.91 -13.71 12.26
CA PRO A 131 5.36 -13.87 12.21
C PRO A 131 6.04 -13.10 11.08
N LEU A 132 5.43 -13.03 9.89
CA LEU A 132 5.98 -12.24 8.79
C LEU A 132 5.86 -10.73 9.08
N ALA A 133 4.72 -10.29 9.58
CA ALA A 133 4.52 -8.89 9.96
C ALA A 133 5.55 -8.42 10.98
N VAL A 134 5.83 -9.26 12.00
CA VAL A 134 6.86 -8.98 13.03
C VAL A 134 8.26 -8.93 12.43
N ARG A 135 8.61 -9.83 11.51
CA ARG A 135 9.90 -9.78 10.82
C ARG A 135 10.10 -8.52 9.99
N LEU A 136 9.05 -8.04 9.31
CA LEU A 136 9.10 -6.87 8.43
C LEU A 136 9.06 -5.55 9.19
N ALA A 137 8.25 -5.46 10.25
CA ALA A 137 7.97 -4.21 10.94
C ALA A 137 8.50 -4.14 12.38
N GLY A 138 8.83 -5.27 12.97
CA GLY A 138 9.20 -5.41 14.39
C GLY A 138 7.99 -5.54 15.33
N GLU A 139 8.16 -6.27 16.42
CA GLU A 139 7.11 -6.61 17.40
C GLU A 139 6.33 -5.38 17.91
N LYS A 140 7.05 -4.30 18.30
CA LYS A 140 6.42 -3.09 18.85
C LYS A 140 5.46 -2.42 17.86
N ARG A 141 5.83 -2.34 16.59
CA ARG A 141 4.99 -1.71 15.55
C ARG A 141 3.77 -2.57 15.24
N VAL A 142 3.94 -3.89 15.19
CA VAL A 142 2.83 -4.83 14.97
C VAL A 142 1.82 -4.75 16.11
N ALA A 143 2.25 -4.85 17.36
CA ALA A 143 1.38 -4.75 18.53
C ALA A 143 0.66 -3.40 18.60
N SER A 144 1.35 -2.29 18.28
CA SER A 144 0.74 -0.95 18.22
C SER A 144 -0.33 -0.85 17.14
N ALA A 145 -0.07 -1.42 15.95
CA ALA A 145 -1.02 -1.40 14.84
C ALA A 145 -2.24 -2.31 15.13
N GLU A 146 -2.03 -3.49 15.70
CA GLU A 146 -3.11 -4.38 16.16
C GLU A 146 -4.01 -3.66 17.17
N GLY A 147 -3.42 -3.05 18.20
CA GLY A 147 -4.17 -2.29 19.19
C GLY A 147 -4.92 -1.07 18.64
N LEU A 148 -4.38 -0.41 17.62
CA LEU A 148 -5.05 0.70 16.94
C LEU A 148 -6.23 0.21 16.08
N ILE A 149 -6.05 -0.88 15.36
CA ILE A 149 -7.11 -1.51 14.54
C ILE A 149 -8.26 -1.99 15.43
N ASP A 150 -7.93 -2.61 16.55
CA ASP A 150 -8.93 -3.14 17.50
C ASP A 150 -9.76 -2.03 18.14
N ARG A 151 -9.13 -0.89 18.50
CA ARG A 151 -9.80 0.23 19.15
C ARG A 151 -10.57 1.13 18.20
N SER A 152 -10.02 1.40 17.02
CA SER A 152 -10.51 2.43 16.11
C SER A 152 -11.11 1.88 14.80
N GLY A 153 -10.91 0.61 14.49
CA GLY A 153 -11.53 -0.06 13.34
C GLY A 153 -11.25 0.60 11.98
N ALA A 154 -12.32 0.96 11.25
CA ALA A 154 -12.22 1.56 9.92
C ALA A 154 -11.52 2.94 9.90
N PRO A 155 -11.74 3.87 10.85
CA PRO A 155 -10.99 5.13 10.90
C PRO A 155 -9.47 4.94 11.00
N ALA A 156 -8.99 3.94 11.74
CA ALA A 156 -7.55 3.66 11.82
C ALA A 156 -6.96 3.27 10.47
N LEU A 157 -7.70 2.43 9.72
CA LEU A 157 -7.27 2.02 8.38
C LEU A 157 -7.26 3.20 7.39
N LEU A 158 -8.29 4.04 7.40
CA LEU A 158 -8.35 5.26 6.59
C LEU A 158 -7.20 6.20 6.90
N LEU A 159 -7.00 6.53 8.18
CA LEU A 159 -5.92 7.41 8.61
C LEU A 159 -4.54 6.86 8.25
N SER A 160 -4.35 5.54 8.32
CA SER A 160 -3.09 4.91 7.92
C SER A 160 -2.77 5.09 6.43
N ARG A 161 -3.78 5.31 5.58
CA ARG A 161 -3.62 5.59 4.14
C ARG A 161 -3.34 7.06 3.85
N LEU A 162 -3.84 7.95 4.69
CA LEU A 162 -3.63 9.39 4.58
C LEU A 162 -2.29 9.84 5.19
N VAL A 163 -1.70 9.02 6.06
CA VAL A 163 -0.41 9.32 6.70
C VAL A 163 0.71 8.58 5.95
N PRO A 164 1.50 9.28 5.13
CA PRO A 164 2.50 8.65 4.23
C PRO A 164 3.69 8.00 4.94
N PHE A 165 3.77 8.06 6.29
CA PHE A 165 4.82 7.37 7.06
C PHE A 165 4.65 5.86 7.17
N VAL A 166 3.44 5.37 6.94
CA VAL A 166 3.18 3.94 7.04
C VAL A 166 3.26 3.35 5.64
N PRO A 167 4.25 2.49 5.36
CA PRO A 167 4.35 1.86 4.06
C PRO A 167 3.03 1.19 3.67
N PHE A 168 2.54 1.49 2.46
CA PHE A 168 1.26 1.01 1.97
C PHE A 168 1.08 -0.51 2.14
N SER A 169 2.10 -1.27 1.71
CA SER A 169 2.09 -2.73 1.79
C SER A 169 2.07 -3.25 3.22
N LEU A 170 2.75 -2.55 4.15
CA LEU A 170 2.79 -2.93 5.57
C LEU A 170 1.40 -2.89 6.20
N VAL A 171 0.58 -1.87 5.89
CA VAL A 171 -0.81 -1.80 6.36
C VAL A 171 -1.61 -3.00 5.86
N GLY A 172 -1.39 -3.42 4.60
CA GLY A 172 -2.00 -4.62 4.05
C GLY A 172 -1.61 -5.88 4.82
N TYR A 173 -0.31 -6.09 5.03
CA TYR A 173 0.19 -7.24 5.80
C TYR A 173 -0.36 -7.27 7.23
N LEU A 174 -0.39 -6.13 7.92
CA LEU A 174 -0.90 -6.04 9.29
C LEU A 174 -2.40 -6.30 9.34
N ALA A 175 -3.19 -5.69 8.45
CA ALA A 175 -4.64 -5.90 8.37
C ALA A 175 -5.00 -7.35 8.05
N GLY A 176 -4.23 -7.99 7.16
CA GLY A 176 -4.39 -9.41 6.84
C GLY A 176 -4.04 -10.32 8.01
N ALA A 177 -2.91 -10.07 8.70
CA ALA A 177 -2.48 -10.81 9.88
C ALA A 177 -3.47 -10.68 11.04
N ALA A 178 -4.01 -9.46 11.27
CA ALA A 178 -5.03 -9.15 12.27
C ALA A 178 -6.44 -9.65 11.86
N ARG A 179 -6.58 -10.28 10.68
CA ARG A 179 -7.86 -10.81 10.18
C ARG A 179 -8.97 -9.76 10.07
N VAL A 180 -8.63 -8.52 9.75
CA VAL A 180 -9.63 -7.49 9.44
C VAL A 180 -10.60 -7.99 8.38
N PRO A 181 -11.93 -7.74 8.48
CA PRO A 181 -12.86 -8.13 7.42
C PRO A 181 -12.45 -7.54 6.06
N VAL A 182 -12.37 -8.38 5.02
CA VAL A 182 -11.90 -8.02 3.67
C VAL A 182 -12.64 -6.79 3.15
N TRP A 183 -13.97 -6.77 3.28
CA TRP A 183 -14.80 -5.64 2.85
C TRP A 183 -14.37 -4.32 3.50
N ARG A 184 -14.18 -4.34 4.84
CA ARG A 184 -13.73 -3.14 5.57
C ARG A 184 -12.37 -2.66 5.07
N TYR A 185 -11.43 -3.58 4.86
CA TYR A 185 -10.12 -3.26 4.32
C TYR A 185 -10.18 -2.68 2.91
N THR A 186 -11.00 -3.27 2.02
CA THR A 186 -11.11 -2.87 0.61
C THR A 186 -11.65 -1.46 0.45
N TRP A 187 -12.80 -1.14 1.07
CA TRP A 187 -13.38 0.19 0.91
C TRP A 187 -12.53 1.27 1.60
N THR A 188 -11.94 0.98 2.77
CA THR A 188 -11.05 1.94 3.45
C THR A 188 -9.77 2.18 2.65
N THR A 189 -9.26 1.17 1.94
CA THR A 189 -8.14 1.32 1.03
C THR A 189 -8.55 2.16 -0.18
N ALA A 190 -9.65 1.83 -0.86
CA ALA A 190 -10.13 2.57 -2.02
C ALA A 190 -10.34 4.06 -1.73
N VAL A 191 -11.07 4.36 -0.65
CA VAL A 191 -11.32 5.76 -0.24
C VAL A 191 -10.05 6.45 0.25
N GLY A 192 -9.21 5.73 0.99
CA GLY A 192 -7.99 6.30 1.58
C GLY A 192 -6.91 6.65 0.55
N VAL A 193 -6.75 5.88 -0.54
CA VAL A 193 -5.77 6.18 -1.58
C VAL A 193 -6.30 7.14 -2.66
N LEU A 194 -7.63 7.31 -2.75
CA LEU A 194 -8.29 8.11 -3.79
C LEU A 194 -7.70 9.53 -3.91
N PRO A 195 -7.58 10.34 -2.83
CA PRO A 195 -7.15 11.72 -2.96
C PRO A 195 -5.70 11.85 -3.48
N ILE A 196 -4.77 11.04 -2.96
CA ILE A 196 -3.38 11.11 -3.41
C ILE A 196 -3.21 10.57 -4.83
N THR A 197 -3.92 9.49 -5.16
CA THR A 197 -3.90 8.90 -6.51
C THR A 197 -4.48 9.88 -7.53
N ALA A 198 -5.62 10.51 -7.25
CA ALA A 198 -6.21 11.51 -8.13
C ALA A 198 -5.26 12.70 -8.32
N ALA A 199 -4.70 13.23 -7.23
CA ALA A 199 -3.80 14.37 -7.29
C ALA A 199 -2.52 14.07 -8.06
N ALA A 200 -1.87 12.93 -7.81
CA ALA A 200 -0.63 12.55 -8.49
C ALA A 200 -0.85 12.26 -9.98
N THR A 201 -1.93 11.54 -10.32
CA THR A 201 -2.26 11.25 -11.72
C THR A 201 -2.67 12.52 -12.47
N TYR A 202 -3.42 13.42 -11.81
CA TYR A 202 -3.80 14.70 -12.43
C TYR A 202 -2.59 15.62 -12.64
N LEU A 203 -1.71 15.68 -11.63
CA LEU A 203 -0.47 16.46 -11.76
C LEU A 203 0.37 15.97 -12.95
N GLY A 204 0.50 14.65 -13.10
CA GLY A 204 1.18 14.08 -14.27
C GLY A 204 0.53 14.49 -15.59
N HIS A 205 -0.79 14.39 -15.69
CA HIS A 205 -1.53 14.84 -16.88
C HIS A 205 -1.31 16.34 -17.19
N ALA A 206 -1.31 17.17 -16.16
CA ALA A 206 -1.14 18.62 -16.31
C ALA A 206 0.29 19.03 -16.70
N LEU A 207 1.28 18.13 -16.63
CA LEU A 207 2.65 18.44 -17.06
C LEU A 207 2.78 18.67 -18.57
N ASP A 208 1.90 18.06 -19.38
CA ASP A 208 1.89 18.25 -20.84
C ASP A 208 1.39 19.66 -21.26
N ASP A 209 0.47 20.24 -20.46
CA ASP A 209 -0.13 21.54 -20.74
C ASP A 209 -0.27 22.34 -19.43
N LEU A 210 0.89 22.78 -18.90
CA LEU A 210 0.98 23.52 -17.65
C LEU A 210 0.34 24.90 -17.81
N SER A 211 -0.96 24.98 -17.57
CA SER A 211 -1.67 26.25 -17.47
C SER A 211 -1.86 26.63 -16.00
N ALA A 212 -1.21 27.74 -15.58
CA ALA A 212 -1.40 28.29 -14.22
C ALA A 212 -2.86 28.70 -13.95
N SER A 213 -3.70 28.79 -15.00
CA SER A 213 -5.13 29.10 -14.90
C SER A 213 -5.99 27.87 -14.66
N ASP A 214 -5.44 26.65 -14.68
CA ASP A 214 -6.19 25.42 -14.39
C ASP A 214 -6.48 25.28 -12.88
N PRO A 215 -7.75 25.41 -12.44
CA PRO A 215 -8.10 25.31 -11.04
C PRO A 215 -7.85 23.90 -10.46
N LEU A 216 -7.95 22.83 -11.28
CA LEU A 216 -7.74 21.46 -10.84
C LEU A 216 -6.26 21.20 -10.55
N LEU A 217 -5.34 21.86 -11.26
CA LEU A 217 -3.92 21.80 -10.94
C LEU A 217 -3.66 22.30 -9.51
N TRP A 218 -4.25 23.42 -9.13
CA TRP A 218 -4.09 23.97 -7.78
C TRP A 218 -4.74 23.09 -6.70
N VAL A 219 -5.87 22.44 -7.02
CA VAL A 219 -6.49 21.46 -6.14
C VAL A 219 -5.56 20.26 -5.93
N ALA A 220 -4.97 19.72 -7.00
CA ALA A 220 -4.04 18.59 -6.90
C ALA A 220 -2.79 18.94 -6.08
N VAL A 221 -2.18 20.10 -6.34
CA VAL A 221 -1.06 20.62 -5.55
C VAL A 221 -1.46 20.81 -4.09
N GLY A 222 -2.63 21.39 -3.83
CA GLY A 222 -3.15 21.60 -2.48
C GLY A 222 -3.32 20.29 -1.71
N VAL A 223 -3.87 19.25 -2.33
CA VAL A 223 -4.00 17.91 -1.73
C VAL A 223 -2.63 17.35 -1.35
N ILE A 224 -1.65 17.42 -2.25
CA ILE A 224 -0.30 16.91 -1.98
C ILE A 224 0.35 17.68 -0.82
N VAL A 225 0.24 19.02 -0.83
CA VAL A 225 0.79 19.87 0.24
C VAL A 225 0.12 19.56 1.59
N ILE A 226 -1.21 19.44 1.62
CA ILE A 226 -1.94 19.10 2.86
C ILE A 226 -1.49 17.74 3.39
N LEU A 227 -1.39 16.72 2.53
CA LEU A 227 -0.92 15.40 2.93
C LEU A 227 0.52 15.43 3.44
N ALA A 228 1.40 16.21 2.79
CA ALA A 228 2.77 16.41 3.23
C ALA A 228 2.84 17.11 4.60
N LEU A 229 2.03 18.15 4.83
CA LEU A 229 1.94 18.85 6.13
C LEU A 229 1.40 17.94 7.24
N LEU A 230 0.35 17.17 6.96
CA LEU A 230 -0.18 16.18 7.91
C LEU A 230 0.89 15.15 8.27
N THR A 231 1.69 14.75 7.30
CA THR A 231 2.84 13.86 7.48
C THR A 231 3.84 14.44 8.48
N VAL A 232 4.34 15.64 8.21
CA VAL A 232 5.33 16.32 9.06
C VAL A 232 4.77 16.55 10.47
N HIS A 233 3.50 16.95 10.56
CA HIS A 233 2.85 17.17 11.85
C HIS A 233 2.76 15.89 12.68
N SER A 234 2.31 14.80 12.08
CA SER A 234 2.19 13.49 12.73
C SER A 234 3.55 12.98 13.20
N ALA A 235 4.60 13.13 12.40
CA ALA A 235 5.96 12.76 12.78
C ALA A 235 6.49 13.55 13.99
N ARG A 236 6.21 14.86 14.03
CA ARG A 236 6.61 15.71 15.15
C ARG A 236 5.88 15.32 16.44
N ARG A 237 4.59 14.96 16.37
CA ARG A 237 3.84 14.47 17.53
C ARG A 237 4.40 13.16 18.07
N LEU A 238 4.70 12.18 17.20
CA LEU A 238 5.28 10.90 17.62
C LEU A 238 6.64 11.07 18.29
N LYS A 239 7.50 11.98 17.80
CA LYS A 239 8.79 12.27 18.43
C LYS A 239 8.64 12.92 19.81
N ARG A 240 7.57 13.70 20.04
CA ARG A 240 7.30 14.33 21.35
C ARG A 240 6.78 13.33 22.39
N SER A 241 6.00 12.32 21.96
CA SER A 241 5.48 11.26 22.87
C SER A 241 6.53 10.20 23.23
N ALA A 242 7.66 10.18 22.54
CA ALA A 242 8.75 9.22 22.76
C ALA A 242 9.89 9.78 23.64
N ARG A 243 9.77 11.06 24.06
CA ARG A 243 10.64 11.73 25.04
C ARG A 243 9.92 11.88 26.38
#